data_e4d818df22e46abd007df253aba9566e
#
_entry.id   e4d818df22e46abd007df253aba9566e
#
_cell.length_a   1.000
_cell.length_b   1.000
_cell.length_c   1.000
_cell.angle_alpha   90.00
_cell.angle_beta   90.00
_cell.angle_gamma   90.00
#
_symmetry.space_group_name_H-M   'P 1'
#
loop_
_entity.id
_entity.type
_entity.pdbx_description
1 polymer ?
#
loop_
_entity_poly.entity_id
_entity_poly.type
_entity_poly.pdbx_seq_one_letter_code
_entity_poly.pdbx_strand_id
1 'polypeptide(L)' 'MADISKSSLELVGGTPILEVSRYSEDVGIKDAVILAKLEYLNPAGSVKDRVALAMIEDAEKKGIIKPGATII' A
#
# COMPACT_ATOMS: atom_id res chain seq x y z
N MET A 1 7.90 16.70 -13.26
CA MET A 1 8.91 16.59 -12.20
C MET A 1 8.57 15.42 -11.31
N ALA A 2 9.55 14.59 -11.01
CA ALA A 2 9.33 13.44 -10.14
C ALA A 2 9.39 13.87 -8.67
N ASP A 3 8.44 13.39 -7.87
CA ASP A 3 8.47 13.59 -6.43
C ASP A 3 9.45 12.60 -5.81
N ILE A 4 10.27 13.10 -4.91
CA ILE A 4 11.26 12.28 -4.22
C ILE A 4 10.78 12.04 -2.80
N SER A 5 10.52 10.78 -2.46
CA SER A 5 10.17 10.37 -1.11
C SER A 5 11.42 10.20 -0.27
N LYS A 6 11.42 10.76 0.92
CA LYS A 6 12.58 10.70 1.84
C LYS A 6 12.47 9.56 2.85
N SER A 7 11.33 8.89 2.90
CA SER A 7 11.09 7.77 3.79
C SER A 7 10.27 6.72 3.06
N SER A 8 10.62 5.44 3.27
CA SER A 8 9.82 4.33 2.73
C SER A 8 8.41 4.32 3.28
N LEU A 9 8.18 4.88 4.47
CA LEU A 9 6.84 4.95 5.07
C LEU A 9 5.89 5.80 4.23
N GLU A 10 6.40 6.81 3.55
CA GLU A 10 5.60 7.65 2.66
C GLU A 10 5.06 6.87 1.46
N LEU A 11 5.71 5.78 1.09
CA LEU A 11 5.35 4.96 -0.05
C LEU A 11 4.28 3.92 0.28
N VAL A 12 4.06 3.62 1.57
CA VAL A 12 3.06 2.65 1.98
C VAL A 12 1.67 3.16 1.58
N GLY A 13 0.94 2.33 0.83
CA GLY A 13 -0.40 2.66 0.38
C GLY A 13 -0.47 3.56 -0.85
N GLY A 14 0.64 4.15 -1.28
CA GLY A 14 0.71 4.94 -2.50
C GLY A 14 0.87 4.09 -3.75
N THR A 15 0.24 2.94 -3.79
CA THR A 15 0.37 1.97 -4.86
C THR A 15 -0.43 2.38 -6.09
N PRO A 16 0.07 2.07 -7.31
CA PRO A 16 -0.65 2.42 -8.53
C PRO A 16 -1.90 1.59 -8.73
N ILE A 17 -2.80 2.11 -9.55
CA ILE A 17 -4.01 1.42 -9.95
C ILE A 17 -3.87 1.06 -11.42
N LEU A 18 -4.10 -0.20 -11.74
CA LEU A 18 -4.04 -0.72 -13.09
C LEU A 18 -5.45 -1.04 -13.58
N GLU A 19 -5.79 -0.57 -14.79
CA GLU A 19 -7.00 -1.03 -15.44
C GLU A 19 -6.67 -2.35 -16.15
N VAL A 20 -7.38 -3.42 -15.76
CA VAL A 20 -7.14 -4.76 -16.33
C VAL A 20 -8.03 -4.98 -17.55
N SER A 21 -7.88 -4.12 -18.55
CA SER A 21 -8.71 -4.12 -19.75
C SER A 21 -8.54 -5.37 -20.61
N ARG A 22 -7.32 -5.87 -20.73
CA ARG A 22 -7.08 -7.11 -21.49
C ARG A 22 -7.80 -8.30 -20.90
N TYR A 23 -7.76 -8.43 -19.57
CA TYR A 23 -8.49 -9.48 -18.88
C TYR A 23 -9.99 -9.33 -19.09
N SER A 24 -10.51 -8.09 -18.97
CA SER A 24 -11.92 -7.81 -19.16
C SER A 24 -12.39 -8.19 -20.57
N GLU A 25 -11.58 -7.91 -21.59
CA GLU A 25 -11.86 -8.29 -22.97
C GLU A 25 -11.89 -9.80 -23.13
N ASP A 26 -10.90 -10.51 -22.55
CA ASP A 26 -10.78 -11.95 -22.68
C ASP A 26 -11.98 -12.69 -22.08
N VAL A 27 -12.54 -12.17 -20.98
CA VAL A 27 -13.70 -12.79 -20.32
C VAL A 27 -15.04 -12.18 -20.75
N GLY A 28 -15.03 -11.26 -21.72
CA GLY A 28 -16.24 -10.69 -22.30
C GLY A 28 -16.95 -9.66 -21.44
N ILE A 29 -16.26 -9.03 -20.51
CA ILE A 29 -16.83 -7.95 -19.69
C ILE A 29 -16.77 -6.65 -20.50
N LYS A 30 -17.95 -6.10 -20.83
CA LYS A 30 -18.02 -4.88 -21.65
C LYS A 30 -18.68 -3.70 -20.94
N ASP A 31 -19.44 -3.97 -19.89
CA ASP A 31 -20.24 -2.97 -19.19
C ASP A 31 -19.62 -2.46 -17.89
N ALA A 32 -18.39 -2.90 -17.58
CA ALA A 32 -17.71 -2.53 -16.35
C ALA A 32 -16.23 -2.30 -16.62
N VAL A 33 -15.64 -1.42 -15.80
CA VAL A 33 -14.20 -1.21 -15.78
C VAL A 33 -13.68 -1.91 -14.53
N ILE A 34 -12.67 -2.77 -14.70
CA ILE A 34 -12.05 -3.47 -13.59
C ILE A 34 -10.70 -2.81 -13.31
N LEU A 35 -10.54 -2.36 -12.08
CA LEU A 35 -9.30 -1.71 -11.62
C LEU A 35 -8.64 -2.58 -10.55
N ALA A 36 -7.33 -2.72 -10.64
CA ALA A 36 -6.55 -3.45 -9.67
C ALA A 36 -5.59 -2.51 -8.95
N LYS A 37 -5.66 -2.46 -7.64
CA LYS A 37 -4.70 -1.72 -6.82
C LYS A 37 -3.51 -2.63 -6.55
N LEU A 38 -2.33 -2.23 -7.03
CA LEU A 38 -1.15 -3.10 -7.04
C LEU A 38 -0.41 -3.05 -5.70
N GLU A 39 -0.95 -3.73 -4.69
CA GLU A 39 -0.40 -3.70 -3.33
C GLU A 39 0.96 -4.39 -3.21
N TYR A 40 1.34 -5.23 -4.16
CA TYR A 40 2.68 -5.83 -4.16
C TYR A 40 3.79 -4.80 -4.42
N LEU A 41 3.42 -3.58 -4.81
CA LEU A 41 4.36 -2.47 -4.99
C LEU A 41 4.57 -1.64 -3.73
N ASN A 42 3.98 -2.02 -2.60
CA ASN A 42 4.35 -1.45 -1.31
C ASN A 42 5.82 -1.79 -0.99
N PRO A 43 6.52 -1.00 -0.15
CA PRO A 43 7.94 -1.22 0.16
C PRO A 43 8.30 -2.63 0.59
N ALA A 44 7.47 -3.29 1.40
CA ALA A 44 7.69 -4.68 1.80
C ALA A 44 6.91 -5.69 0.94
N GLY A 45 6.20 -5.22 -0.07
CA GLY A 45 5.65 -6.05 -1.12
C GLY A 45 4.23 -6.58 -0.91
N SER A 46 3.47 -6.07 0.05
CA SER A 46 2.11 -6.53 0.25
C SER A 46 1.21 -5.51 0.94
N VAL A 47 -0.09 -5.82 1.00
CA VAL A 47 -1.06 -5.03 1.75
C VAL A 47 -0.75 -5.01 3.26
N LYS A 48 0.04 -5.95 3.74
CA LYS A 48 0.45 -6.02 5.15
C LYS A 48 1.29 -4.81 5.57
N ASP A 49 1.94 -4.12 4.63
CA ASP A 49 2.63 -2.86 4.89
C ASP A 49 1.68 -1.84 5.51
N ARG A 50 0.46 -1.73 5.00
CA ARG A 50 -0.57 -0.83 5.52
C ARG A 50 -0.95 -1.18 6.94
N VAL A 51 -1.15 -2.47 7.19
CA VAL A 51 -1.54 -2.98 8.51
C VAL A 51 -0.43 -2.69 9.52
N ALA A 52 0.80 -3.02 9.18
CA ALA A 52 1.95 -2.81 10.05
C ALA A 52 2.13 -1.33 10.40
N LEU A 53 2.08 -0.46 9.39
CA LEU A 53 2.24 0.98 9.60
C LEU A 53 1.13 1.52 10.51
N ALA A 54 -0.12 1.14 10.26
CA ALA A 54 -1.26 1.59 11.05
C ALA A 54 -1.15 1.13 12.51
N MET A 55 -0.72 -0.11 12.74
CA MET A 55 -0.56 -0.64 14.09
C MET A 55 0.55 0.08 14.85
N ILE A 56 1.67 0.34 14.21
CA ILE A 56 2.80 1.04 14.83
C ILE A 56 2.42 2.49 15.15
N GLU A 57 1.83 3.19 14.22
CA GLU A 57 1.40 4.58 14.42
C GLU A 57 0.37 4.69 15.55
N ASP A 58 -0.58 3.76 15.60
CA ASP A 58 -1.58 3.73 16.65
C ASP A 58 -0.95 3.50 18.03
N ALA A 59 -0.01 2.55 18.12
CA ALA A 59 0.70 2.25 19.34
C ALA A 59 1.56 3.42 19.82
N GLU A 60 2.21 4.13 18.90
CA GLU A 60 2.97 5.34 19.22
C GLU A 60 2.05 6.43 19.76
N LYS A 61 0.90 6.64 19.11
CA LYS A 61 -0.09 7.64 19.50
C LYS A 61 -0.63 7.39 20.89
N LYS A 62 -0.81 6.12 21.26
CA LYS A 62 -1.29 5.72 22.59
C LYS A 62 -0.20 5.67 23.65
N GLY A 63 1.06 5.90 23.27
CA GLY A 63 2.19 5.86 24.18
C GLY A 63 2.63 4.46 24.59
N ILE A 64 2.14 3.43 23.90
CA ILE A 64 2.52 2.03 24.17
C ILE A 64 3.94 1.77 23.65
N ILE A 65 4.28 2.34 22.48
CA ILE A 65 5.62 2.27 21.90
C ILE A 65 6.27 3.64 22.02
N LYS A 66 7.48 3.68 22.55
CA LYS A 66 8.26 4.92 22.68
C LYS A 66 9.42 4.91 21.70
N PRO A 67 10.00 6.10 21.38
CA PRO A 67 11.19 6.16 20.52
C PRO A 67 12.30 5.25 21.07
N GLY A 68 12.92 4.48 20.16
CA GLY A 68 13.96 3.53 20.52
C GLY A 68 13.46 2.16 20.94
N ALA A 69 12.15 1.93 20.96
CA ALA A 69 11.58 0.62 21.30
C ALA A 69 11.96 -0.44 20.26
N THR A 70 12.14 -1.67 20.72
CA THR A 70 12.42 -2.81 19.86
C THR A 70 11.13 -3.61 19.63
N ILE A 71 10.87 -3.94 18.36
CA ILE A 71 9.73 -4.78 17.97
C ILE A 71 10.30 -6.13 17.54
N ILE A 72 9.75 -7.18 18.09
CA ILE A 72 10.18 -8.56 17.79
C ILE A 72 9.13 -9.25 16.93
#